data_ec1d4ccf95583d623b25c1d89b5b0cae
#
_entry.id   ec1d4ccf95583d623b25c1d89b5b0cae
#
_cell.length_a   1.000
_cell.length_b   1.000
_cell.length_c   1.000
_cell.angle_alpha   90.00
_cell.angle_beta   90.00
_cell.angle_gamma   90.00
#
_symmetry.space_group_name_H-M   'P 1'
#
loop_
_entity.id
_entity.type
_entity.pdbx_description
1 polymer ?
#
loop_
_entity_poly.entity_id
_entity_poly.type
_entity_poly.pdbx_seq_one_letter_code
_entity_poly.pdbx_strand_id
1 'polypeptide(L)'
;MVQPKLSFDAKADKVKAIADYVRTHVSTISFLGKAKGLKVKSAILEPGPIQPQSENDSHWNVNGHIKLGIEKEDGILETNFLFTCNCELSKGDEGEPIVTGLTSITIL
;
A
#
# COMPACT_ATOMS: atom_id res chain seq x y z
N MET A 1 -0.37 -28.45 6.30
CA MET A 1 -0.70 -28.06 4.91
C MET A 1 0.21 -26.92 4.47
N VAL A 2 0.88 -27.08 3.37
CA VAL A 2 1.76 -26.03 2.84
C VAL A 2 0.95 -25.12 1.95
N GLN A 3 1.00 -23.81 2.23
CA GLN A 3 0.35 -22.83 1.36
C GLN A 3 1.09 -22.73 0.04
N PRO A 4 0.38 -22.61 -1.08
CA PRO A 4 1.05 -22.42 -2.35
C PRO A 4 1.80 -21.11 -2.37
N LYS A 5 2.98 -21.10 -2.95
CA LYS A 5 3.76 -19.89 -3.10
C LYS A 5 3.11 -18.97 -4.13
N LEU A 6 3.23 -17.68 -3.93
CA LEU A 6 2.78 -16.71 -4.92
C LEU A 6 3.67 -16.80 -6.17
N SER A 7 3.05 -16.56 -7.31
CA SER A 7 3.75 -16.60 -8.60
C SER A 7 3.77 -15.22 -9.24
N PHE A 8 4.93 -14.82 -9.72
CA PHE A 8 5.06 -13.56 -10.47
C PHE A 8 4.25 -13.57 -11.76
N ASP A 9 4.02 -14.75 -12.33
CA ASP A 9 3.29 -14.86 -13.60
C ASP A 9 1.77 -14.76 -13.40
N ALA A 10 1.29 -14.84 -12.17
CA ALA A 10 -0.13 -14.75 -11.86
C ALA A 10 -0.50 -13.33 -11.40
N LYS A 11 -1.40 -12.68 -12.11
CA LYS A 11 -1.83 -11.32 -11.76
C LYS A 11 -2.41 -11.25 -10.34
N ALA A 12 -3.23 -12.24 -9.96
CA ALA A 12 -3.83 -12.26 -8.62
C ALA A 12 -2.77 -12.33 -7.53
N ASP A 13 -1.68 -13.06 -7.77
CA ASP A 13 -0.59 -13.19 -6.80
C ASP A 13 0.19 -11.89 -6.66
N LYS A 14 0.39 -11.17 -7.78
CA LYS A 14 1.02 -9.85 -7.72
C LYS A 14 0.17 -8.85 -6.94
N VAL A 15 -1.13 -8.86 -7.17
CA VAL A 15 -2.06 -8.00 -6.44
C VAL A 15 -2.02 -8.33 -4.94
N LYS A 16 -2.01 -9.61 -4.59
CA LYS A 16 -1.94 -10.03 -3.19
C LYS A 16 -0.64 -9.57 -2.53
N ALA A 17 0.48 -9.72 -3.21
CA ALA A 17 1.77 -9.29 -2.67
C ALA A 17 1.79 -7.79 -2.41
N ILE A 18 1.27 -7.00 -3.34
CA ILE A 18 1.19 -5.55 -3.19
C ILE A 18 0.29 -5.17 -2.02
N ALA A 19 -0.90 -5.77 -1.94
CA ALA A 19 -1.85 -5.46 -0.87
C ALA A 19 -1.26 -5.78 0.50
N ASP A 20 -0.64 -6.94 0.65
CA ASP A 20 -0.03 -7.33 1.91
C ASP A 20 1.13 -6.40 2.29
N TYR A 21 1.95 -6.02 1.31
CA TYR A 21 3.05 -5.09 1.55
C TYR A 21 2.54 -3.73 2.05
N VAL A 22 1.53 -3.19 1.38
CA VAL A 22 0.96 -1.89 1.75
C VAL A 22 0.39 -1.93 3.16
N ARG A 23 -0.31 -3.00 3.52
CA ARG A 23 -0.90 -3.13 4.86
C ARG A 23 0.17 -3.22 5.95
N THR A 24 1.25 -3.93 5.69
CA THR A 24 2.24 -4.22 6.72
C THR A 24 3.37 -3.21 6.84
N HIS A 25 3.54 -2.34 5.85
CA HIS A 25 4.65 -1.37 5.82
C HIS A 25 4.18 0.07 5.94
N VAL A 26 3.00 0.28 6.51
CA VAL A 26 2.43 1.62 6.64
C VAL A 26 3.33 2.56 7.46
N SER A 27 4.02 2.04 8.48
CA SER A 27 4.86 2.85 9.35
C SER A 27 6.11 3.40 8.64
N THR A 28 6.48 2.83 7.50
CA THR A 28 7.66 3.27 6.75
C THR A 28 7.30 4.17 5.58
N ILE A 29 6.01 4.44 5.38
CA ILE A 29 5.52 5.20 4.24
C ILE A 29 5.29 6.65 4.66
N SER A 30 5.78 7.59 3.84
CA SER A 30 5.55 9.01 4.06
C SER A 30 4.16 9.41 3.64
N PHE A 31 3.53 10.27 4.42
CA PHE A 31 2.21 10.80 4.11
C PHE A 31 2.34 12.18 3.48
N LEU A 32 1.56 12.41 2.42
CA LEU A 32 1.52 13.66 1.68
C LEU A 32 0.07 14.14 1.61
N GLY A 33 -0.09 15.37 1.13
CA GLY A 33 -1.42 15.93 0.93
C GLY A 33 -2.08 16.32 2.24
N LYS A 34 -3.33 15.93 2.43
CA LYS A 34 -4.14 16.38 3.56
C LYS A 34 -3.62 15.95 4.92
N ALA A 35 -2.81 14.89 4.98
CA ALA A 35 -2.27 14.41 6.24
C ALA A 35 -1.00 15.14 6.67
N LYS A 36 -0.44 15.95 5.80
CA LYS A 36 0.81 16.66 6.09
C LYS A 36 0.56 17.66 7.24
N GLY A 37 1.41 17.59 8.26
CA GLY A 37 1.30 18.48 9.42
C GLY A 37 0.37 17.99 10.52
N LEU A 38 -0.33 16.88 10.33
CA LEU A 38 -1.19 16.32 11.35
C LEU A 38 -0.40 15.41 12.28
N LYS A 39 -0.84 15.30 13.54
CA LYS A 39 -0.24 14.38 14.50
C LYS A 39 -0.90 13.02 14.37
N VAL A 40 -0.38 12.20 13.50
CA VAL A 40 -0.93 10.87 13.23
C VAL A 40 -0.42 9.88 14.27
N LYS A 41 -1.33 9.27 15.01
CA LYS A 41 -1.00 8.24 16.01
C LYS A 41 -1.15 6.84 15.46
N SER A 42 -2.04 6.63 14.51
CA SER A 42 -2.24 5.33 13.89
C SER A 42 -2.68 5.51 12.45
N ALA A 43 -2.38 4.52 11.64
CA ALA A 43 -2.80 4.51 10.25
C ALA A 43 -3.06 3.07 9.83
N ILE A 44 -4.23 2.85 9.23
CA ILE A 44 -4.63 1.55 8.70
C ILE A 44 -4.96 1.76 7.24
N LEU A 45 -4.25 1.04 6.36
CA LEU A 45 -4.48 1.13 4.93
C LEU A 45 -5.27 -0.08 4.45
N GLU A 46 -6.33 0.20 3.69
CA GLU A 46 -7.09 -0.82 2.99
C GLU A 46 -6.93 -0.60 1.50
N PRO A 47 -6.04 -1.35 0.84
CA PRO A 47 -5.88 -1.22 -0.60
C PRO A 47 -7.17 -1.56 -1.33
N GLY A 48 -7.54 -0.71 -2.27
CA GLY A 48 -8.68 -0.95 -3.15
C GLY A 48 -8.18 -1.42 -4.52
N PRO A 49 -8.57 -0.73 -5.60
CA PRO A 49 -8.12 -1.12 -6.92
C PRO A 49 -6.59 -1.07 -7.05
N ILE A 50 -6.01 -2.18 -7.45
CA ILE A 50 -4.57 -2.32 -7.70
C ILE A 50 -4.42 -2.70 -9.15
N GLN A 51 -3.78 -1.84 -9.96
CA GLN A 51 -3.72 -2.00 -11.40
C GLN A 51 -2.32 -1.77 -11.92
N PRO A 52 -1.91 -2.51 -12.97
CA PRO A 52 -0.62 -2.22 -13.62
C PRO A 52 -0.67 -0.87 -14.33
N GLN A 53 0.43 -0.12 -14.26
CA GLN A 53 0.51 1.19 -14.91
C GLN A 53 0.81 1.10 -16.40
N SER A 54 1.38 -0.04 -16.85
CA SER A 54 1.79 -0.21 -18.23
C SER A 54 1.77 -1.69 -18.60
N GLU A 55 2.10 -1.98 -19.84
CA GLU A 55 2.25 -3.37 -20.29
C GLU A 55 3.35 -4.11 -19.52
N ASN A 56 4.29 -3.35 -18.97
CA ASN A 56 5.33 -3.90 -18.12
C ASN A 56 4.77 -4.07 -16.70
N ASP A 57 4.44 -5.27 -16.33
CA ASP A 57 3.79 -5.60 -15.05
C ASP A 57 4.68 -5.33 -13.81
N SER A 58 5.78 -4.61 -13.97
CA SER A 58 6.64 -4.27 -12.84
C SER A 58 6.20 -3.01 -12.09
N HIS A 59 5.39 -2.14 -12.71
CA HIS A 59 4.93 -0.90 -12.09
C HIS A 59 3.41 -0.93 -11.91
N TRP A 60 2.97 -0.65 -10.69
CA TRP A 60 1.57 -0.77 -10.31
C TRP A 60 1.08 0.48 -9.60
N ASN A 61 -0.18 0.81 -9.83
CA ASN A 61 -0.86 1.88 -9.12
C ASN A 61 -1.77 1.27 -8.07
N VAL A 62 -1.68 1.78 -6.84
CA VAL A 62 -2.48 1.32 -5.71
C VAL A 62 -3.36 2.46 -5.25
N ASN A 63 -4.66 2.22 -5.21
CA ASN A 63 -5.63 3.15 -4.66
C ASN A 63 -6.34 2.48 -3.50
N GLY A 64 -6.97 3.27 -2.64
CA GLY A 64 -7.71 2.68 -1.54
C GLY A 64 -8.10 3.71 -0.50
N HIS A 65 -8.36 3.21 0.70
CA HIS A 65 -8.76 4.02 1.84
C HIS A 65 -7.70 3.94 2.92
N ILE A 66 -7.46 5.06 3.59
CA ILE A 66 -6.58 5.11 4.75
C ILE A 66 -7.37 5.68 5.92
N LYS A 67 -7.36 4.96 7.05
CA LYS A 67 -7.98 5.41 8.27
C LYS A 67 -6.90 5.93 9.19
N LEU A 68 -6.97 7.20 9.52
CA LEU A 68 -5.98 7.85 10.38
C LEU A 68 -6.56 8.12 11.75
N GLY A 69 -5.78 7.80 12.79
CA GLY A 69 -6.05 8.25 14.15
C GLY A 69 -5.21 9.49 14.40
N ILE A 70 -5.86 10.64 14.54
CA ILE A 70 -5.19 11.93 14.69
C ILE A 70 -5.34 12.40 16.12
N GLU A 71 -4.21 12.78 16.74
CA GLU A 71 -4.21 13.28 18.11
C GLU A 71 -4.83 14.68 18.17
N LYS A 72 -5.82 14.83 19.05
CA LYS A 72 -6.47 16.08 19.36
C LYS A 72 -6.42 16.31 20.88
N GLU A 73 -6.76 17.54 21.32
CA GLU A 73 -6.78 17.85 22.75
C GLU A 73 -7.71 16.93 23.55
N ASP A 74 -8.83 16.54 22.94
CA ASP A 74 -9.86 15.73 23.61
C ASP A 74 -9.69 14.23 23.39
N GLY A 75 -8.62 13.79 22.71
CA GLY A 75 -8.41 12.39 22.44
C GLY A 75 -7.98 12.16 20.99
N ILE A 76 -8.39 11.04 20.43
CA ILE A 76 -8.00 10.67 19.08
C ILE A 76 -9.22 10.72 18.16
N LEU A 77 -9.09 11.48 17.07
CA LEU A 77 -10.12 11.55 16.04
C LEU A 77 -9.76 10.56 14.94
N GLU A 78 -10.65 9.60 14.68
CA GLU A 78 -10.49 8.70 13.54
C GLU A 78 -11.15 9.29 12.32
N THR A 79 -10.43 9.34 11.21
CA THR A 79 -10.96 9.89 9.97
C THR A 79 -10.45 9.06 8.79
N ASN A 80 -11.28 8.98 7.76
CA ASN A 80 -10.97 8.19 6.56
C ASN A 80 -10.69 9.12 5.39
N PHE A 81 -9.68 8.76 4.61
CA PHE A 81 -9.32 9.46 3.39
C PHE A 81 -9.14 8.46 2.27
N LEU A 82 -9.17 8.94 1.05
CA LEU A 82 -8.72 8.18 -0.10
C LEU A 82 -7.22 8.40 -0.27
N PHE A 83 -6.53 7.38 -0.78
CA PHE A 83 -5.10 7.53 -1.05
C PHE A 83 -4.75 6.90 -2.40
N THR A 84 -3.60 7.32 -2.92
CA THR A 84 -2.98 6.70 -4.08
C THR A 84 -1.48 6.61 -3.86
N CYS A 85 -0.88 5.55 -4.36
CA CYS A 85 0.57 5.41 -4.38
C CYS A 85 0.96 4.49 -5.53
N ASN A 86 2.26 4.44 -5.81
CA ASN A 86 2.78 3.57 -6.85
C ASN A 86 3.74 2.57 -6.22
N CYS A 87 3.77 1.35 -6.73
CA CYS A 87 4.73 0.39 -6.28
C CYS A 87 5.39 -0.30 -7.47
N GLU A 88 6.57 -0.85 -7.20
CA GLU A 88 7.36 -1.54 -8.19
C GLU A 88 7.58 -2.97 -7.73
N LEU A 89 7.42 -3.91 -8.66
CA LEU A 89 7.61 -5.33 -8.40
C LEU A 89 8.82 -5.87 -9.13
N SER A 90 9.42 -6.87 -8.52
CA SER A 90 10.49 -7.65 -9.13
C SER A 90 10.20 -9.13 -8.90
N LYS A 91 10.76 -9.97 -9.74
CA LYS A 91 10.64 -11.41 -9.62
C LYS A 91 11.73 -11.92 -8.66
N GLY A 92 11.32 -12.66 -7.63
CA GLY A 92 12.25 -13.24 -6.69
C GLY A 92 12.93 -14.47 -7.21
N ASP A 93 13.86 -15.02 -6.41
CA ASP A 93 14.67 -16.19 -6.81
C ASP A 93 13.82 -17.42 -7.08
N GLU A 94 12.69 -17.54 -6.42
CA GLU A 94 11.78 -18.67 -6.61
C GLU A 94 10.60 -18.33 -7.52
N GLY A 95 10.66 -17.19 -8.20
CA GLY A 95 9.59 -16.75 -9.10
C GLY A 95 8.44 -16.04 -8.41
N GLU A 96 8.59 -15.70 -7.13
CA GLU A 96 7.56 -14.98 -6.38
C GLU A 96 7.62 -13.48 -6.65
N PRO A 97 6.50 -12.74 -6.55
CA PRO A 97 6.53 -11.29 -6.68
C PRO A 97 7.08 -10.65 -5.40
N ILE A 98 8.00 -9.71 -5.57
CA ILE A 98 8.61 -8.96 -4.48
C ILE A 98 8.42 -7.48 -4.73
N VAL A 99 7.90 -6.75 -3.73
CA VAL A 99 7.79 -5.29 -3.81
C VAL A 99 9.16 -4.69 -3.53
N THR A 100 9.72 -4.02 -4.52
CA THR A 100 11.06 -3.43 -4.43
C THR A 100 11.06 -1.94 -4.23
N GLY A 101 9.92 -1.29 -4.45
CA GLY A 101 9.80 0.14 -4.26
C GLY A 101 8.36 0.54 -4.04
N LEU A 102 8.17 1.52 -3.18
CA LEU A 102 6.86 2.07 -2.89
C LEU A 102 7.01 3.57 -2.73
N THR A 103 6.27 4.33 -3.52
CA THR A 103 6.31 5.79 -3.40
C THR A 103 5.52 6.25 -2.19
N SER A 104 5.76 7.49 -1.78
CA SER A 104 5.00 8.09 -0.71
C SER A 104 3.51 8.08 -1.04
N ILE A 105 2.70 7.82 -0.01
CA ILE A 105 1.25 7.83 -0.16
C ILE A 105 0.78 9.27 -0.29
N THR A 106 0.00 9.53 -1.32
CA THR A 106 -0.66 10.82 -1.51
C THR A 106 -2.10 10.68 -1.02
N ILE A 107 -2.48 11.49 -0.06
CA ILE A 107 -3.83 11.50 0.48
C ILE A 107 -4.64 12.55 -0.26
N LEU A 108 -5.75 12.10 -0.81
CA LEU A 108 -6.60 12.91 -1.68
C LEU A 108 -7.62 13.73 -0.91
#